data_f88f633e4815d99c9175a97b618d9846
#
_entry.id   f88f633e4815d99c9175a97b618d9846
#
_cell.length_a   1.000
_cell.length_b   1.000
_cell.length_c   1.000
_cell.angle_alpha   90.00
_cell.angle_beta   90.00
_cell.angle_gamma   90.00
#
_symmetry.space_group_name_H-M   'P 1'
#
loop_
_entity.id
_entity.type
_entity.pdbx_description
1 polymer ?
#
loop_
_entity_poly.entity_id
_entity_poly.type
_entity_poly.pdbx_seq_one_letter_code
_entity_poly.pdbx_strand_id
1 'polypeptide(L)'
;MAVLSSLELPNGSYNDDGHQIRTGTLWTAIAHILTAVIGSGVLSLAWSVAQLGWIAGPISMFCFAMVTCVSSFLLSHCYRYPDPVTGARHHFYMDAVKTYLARKQTWICGFLQILSMYGFGIAYVITTSISMRAIQKSNCYHKEGHQAPCTYGDSFYMLLFGAIQIVCSQIPDFRNMEWLSILASIMSFSYASIGFALGFAKVIGNRRVKGSISGVQTATIAQKVWKVSQALGDIAFAYPYSVILIEIQDTLKSPPPENQTMKKASMTAVLITTFFYLCCGCFGYAAFGDQTPGNLLTGFGFYEPYWLIDFANACIVLHLVGGYQVFSQPVFAVFEKWCAEKVPNSGFVNNSYTIKIPQLPVLRINLLRLCFRTCYVLSTTGLAMLFPYFNQVLGLLGALNFWPLTIYFPVQMYFVQRKIEPWTRNWIILQSFSFFCLLVSLIALVGSVEGLISERLS
;
A
#
# COMPACT_ATOMS: atom_id res chain seq x y z
N MET A 1 16.32 -20.14 -18.65
CA MET A 1 16.19 -21.08 -17.52
C MET A 1 17.52 -21.39 -16.79
N ALA A 2 18.65 -20.87 -17.24
CA ALA A 2 19.98 -21.21 -16.68
C ALA A 2 20.64 -20.11 -15.82
N VAL A 3 19.99 -19.00 -15.52
CA VAL A 3 20.56 -17.88 -14.74
C VAL A 3 20.05 -17.85 -13.28
N LEU A 4 19.08 -18.69 -12.93
CA LEU A 4 18.55 -18.80 -11.56
C LEU A 4 19.28 -19.85 -10.68
N SER A 5 20.24 -20.61 -11.24
CA SER A 5 20.90 -21.70 -10.51
C SER A 5 22.19 -21.34 -9.77
N SER A 6 22.58 -20.07 -9.71
CA SER A 6 23.84 -19.65 -9.05
C SER A 6 23.66 -18.76 -7.79
N LEU A 7 22.45 -18.64 -7.28
CA LEU A 7 22.20 -18.06 -5.96
C LEU A 7 22.01 -19.22 -4.98
N GLU A 8 23.06 -19.63 -4.32
CA GLU A 8 22.98 -20.51 -3.14
C GLU A 8 22.18 -19.74 -2.06
N LEU A 9 20.88 -20.01 -2.01
CA LEU A 9 20.01 -19.60 -0.92
C LEU A 9 20.28 -20.47 0.30
N PRO A 10 20.30 -19.93 1.53
CA PRO A 10 20.44 -20.74 2.73
C PRO A 10 19.23 -21.68 2.83
N ASN A 11 19.50 -22.98 2.97
CA ASN A 11 18.64 -24.13 3.29
C ASN A 11 17.13 -23.89 3.44
N GLY A 12 16.43 -23.46 2.39
CA GLY A 12 15.00 -23.66 2.25
C GLY A 12 14.78 -25.05 1.64
N SER A 13 13.99 -25.89 2.28
CA SER A 13 13.64 -27.20 1.74
C SER A 13 12.88 -26.98 0.42
N TYR A 14 13.45 -27.44 -0.69
CA TYR A 14 12.81 -27.46 -2.00
C TYR A 14 12.16 -28.82 -2.21
N ASN A 15 11.00 -28.84 -2.88
CA ASN A 15 10.38 -30.07 -3.38
C ASN A 15 11.21 -30.61 -4.55
N ASP A 16 11.03 -31.90 -4.89
CA ASP A 16 11.71 -32.58 -6.00
C ASP A 16 11.56 -31.83 -7.35
N ASP A 17 10.56 -30.95 -7.48
CA ASP A 17 10.31 -30.08 -8.63
C ASP A 17 11.08 -28.74 -8.58
N GLY A 18 11.95 -28.51 -7.60
CA GLY A 18 12.75 -27.29 -7.46
C GLY A 18 11.97 -26.05 -6.96
N HIS A 19 10.77 -26.23 -6.42
CA HIS A 19 9.96 -25.16 -5.83
C HIS A 19 10.11 -25.14 -4.30
N GLN A 20 10.16 -23.95 -3.72
CA GLN A 20 10.21 -23.77 -2.26
C GLN A 20 9.03 -24.46 -1.58
N ILE A 21 9.29 -25.21 -0.50
CA ILE A 21 8.24 -25.86 0.30
C ILE A 21 7.38 -24.76 0.94
N ARG A 22 6.08 -24.84 0.69
CA ARG A 22 5.09 -23.89 1.20
C ARG A 22 4.77 -24.20 2.66
N THR A 23 5.00 -23.23 3.52
CA THR A 23 4.75 -23.33 4.97
C THR A 23 3.60 -22.47 5.44
N GLY A 24 3.08 -21.59 4.55
CA GLY A 24 2.07 -20.60 4.87
C GLY A 24 0.77 -21.20 5.40
N THR A 25 0.25 -20.59 6.44
CA THR A 25 -0.99 -20.96 7.12
C THR A 25 -2.04 -19.86 6.98
N LEU A 26 -3.26 -20.08 7.45
CA LEU A 26 -4.29 -19.05 7.56
C LEU A 26 -3.78 -17.80 8.28
N TRP A 27 -3.09 -17.97 9.40
CA TRP A 27 -2.60 -16.86 10.23
C TRP A 27 -1.48 -16.07 9.57
N THR A 28 -0.56 -16.75 8.85
CA THR A 28 0.49 -16.06 8.11
C THR A 28 -0.09 -15.26 6.95
N ALA A 29 -1.10 -15.79 6.25
CA ALA A 29 -1.80 -15.02 5.20
C ALA A 29 -2.52 -13.79 5.77
N ILE A 30 -3.22 -13.93 6.90
CA ILE A 30 -3.85 -12.80 7.60
C ILE A 30 -2.79 -11.74 7.94
N ALA A 31 -1.66 -12.14 8.53
CA ALA A 31 -0.59 -11.22 8.89
C ALA A 31 -0.03 -10.48 7.65
N HIS A 32 0.22 -11.19 6.55
CA HIS A 32 0.69 -10.57 5.31
C HIS A 32 -0.32 -9.57 4.74
N ILE A 33 -1.62 -9.91 4.73
CA ILE A 33 -2.67 -8.98 4.27
C ILE A 33 -2.70 -7.75 5.17
N LEU A 34 -2.72 -7.91 6.49
CA LEU A 34 -2.78 -6.80 7.45
C LEU A 34 -1.56 -5.88 7.32
N THR A 35 -0.36 -6.45 7.14
CA THR A 35 0.87 -5.67 6.90
C THR A 35 0.79 -4.84 5.63
N ALA A 36 0.21 -5.40 4.58
CA ALA A 36 0.09 -4.71 3.29
C ALA A 36 -0.99 -3.63 3.29
N VAL A 37 -2.08 -3.85 4.02
CA VAL A 37 -3.27 -2.99 4.03
C VAL A 37 -3.14 -1.88 5.08
N ILE A 38 -2.73 -2.21 6.32
CA ILE A 38 -2.53 -1.22 7.38
C ILE A 38 -1.16 -0.54 7.17
N GLY A 39 -1.12 0.39 6.23
CA GLY A 39 0.04 1.21 5.87
C GLY A 39 -0.25 2.69 6.09
N SER A 40 0.29 3.54 5.21
CA SER A 40 0.06 4.99 5.26
C SER A 40 -1.42 5.40 5.11
N GLY A 41 -2.23 4.58 4.45
CA GLY A 41 -3.65 4.85 4.19
C GLY A 41 -4.49 5.05 5.45
N VAL A 42 -4.26 4.32 6.54
CA VAL A 42 -5.04 4.49 7.78
C VAL A 42 -4.93 5.88 8.38
N LEU A 43 -3.82 6.57 8.12
CA LEU A 43 -3.56 7.91 8.66
C LEU A 43 -4.39 9.01 7.99
N SER A 44 -4.84 8.80 6.74
CA SER A 44 -5.69 9.75 5.99
C SER A 44 -7.18 9.57 6.26
N LEU A 45 -7.61 8.44 6.83
CA LEU A 45 -9.04 8.11 6.96
C LEU A 45 -9.82 9.09 7.85
N ALA A 46 -9.20 9.65 8.88
CA ALA A 46 -9.86 10.66 9.71
C ALA A 46 -10.22 11.90 8.87
N TRP A 47 -9.31 12.36 8.03
CA TRP A 47 -9.55 13.44 7.08
C TRP A 47 -10.62 13.08 6.06
N SER A 48 -10.60 11.85 5.54
CA SER A 48 -11.60 11.39 4.58
C SER A 48 -13.01 11.37 5.20
N VAL A 49 -13.15 10.88 6.46
CA VAL A 49 -14.41 10.94 7.19
C VAL A 49 -14.84 12.39 7.44
N ALA A 50 -13.91 13.30 7.74
CA ALA A 50 -14.20 14.71 7.91
C ALA A 50 -14.76 15.35 6.63
N GLN A 51 -14.25 14.99 5.45
CA GLN A 51 -14.79 15.51 4.18
C GLN A 51 -16.19 14.94 3.86
N LEU A 52 -16.42 13.66 4.16
CA LEU A 52 -17.65 12.94 3.87
C LEU A 52 -18.75 13.17 4.93
N GLY A 53 -18.36 13.44 6.19
CA GLY A 53 -19.26 13.56 7.34
C GLY A 53 -19.63 12.24 7.98
N TRP A 54 -20.44 12.32 9.05
CA TRP A 54 -20.74 11.21 9.95
C TRP A 54 -21.51 10.04 9.33
N ILE A 55 -22.27 10.28 8.26
CA ILE A 55 -23.02 9.22 7.58
C ILE A 55 -22.23 8.68 6.41
N ALA A 56 -21.86 9.52 5.47
CA ALA A 56 -21.23 9.08 4.24
C ALA A 56 -19.82 8.50 4.45
N GLY A 57 -19.05 9.00 5.44
CA GLY A 57 -17.71 8.52 5.75
C GLY A 57 -17.68 7.04 6.15
N PRO A 58 -18.33 6.65 7.26
CA PRO A 58 -18.37 5.25 7.67
C PRO A 58 -19.02 4.32 6.65
N ILE A 59 -20.10 4.77 5.98
CA ILE A 59 -20.76 3.97 4.92
C ILE A 59 -19.78 3.72 3.76
N SER A 60 -19.06 4.74 3.31
CA SER A 60 -18.07 4.58 2.25
C SER A 60 -16.98 3.58 2.64
N MET A 61 -16.43 3.68 3.85
CA MET A 61 -15.44 2.71 4.34
C MET A 61 -15.98 1.29 4.32
N PHE A 62 -17.22 1.10 4.76
CA PHE A 62 -17.86 -0.21 4.73
C PHE A 62 -18.07 -0.72 3.30
N CYS A 63 -18.51 0.14 2.38
CA CYS A 63 -18.65 -0.20 0.97
C CYS A 63 -17.32 -0.63 0.34
N PHE A 64 -16.22 0.11 0.59
CA PHE A 64 -14.90 -0.27 0.07
C PHE A 64 -14.39 -1.57 0.69
N ALA A 65 -14.68 -1.85 1.96
CA ALA A 65 -14.40 -3.14 2.59
C ALA A 65 -15.12 -4.29 1.87
N MET A 66 -16.41 -4.12 1.58
CA MET A 66 -17.21 -5.12 0.86
C MET A 66 -16.69 -5.33 -0.57
N VAL A 67 -16.35 -4.25 -1.28
CA VAL A 67 -15.76 -4.33 -2.62
C VAL A 67 -14.44 -5.11 -2.58
N THR A 68 -13.57 -4.82 -1.61
CA THR A 68 -12.30 -5.53 -1.42
C THR A 68 -12.50 -7.01 -1.11
N CYS A 69 -13.48 -7.36 -0.27
CA CYS A 69 -13.85 -8.75 0.00
C CYS A 69 -14.30 -9.48 -1.28
N VAL A 70 -15.21 -8.88 -2.04
CA VAL A 70 -15.72 -9.48 -3.29
C VAL A 70 -14.58 -9.69 -4.27
N SER A 71 -13.76 -8.66 -4.50
CA SER A 71 -12.59 -8.74 -5.38
C SER A 71 -11.63 -9.85 -4.99
N SER A 72 -11.32 -9.94 -3.69
CA SER A 72 -10.40 -10.96 -3.16
C SER A 72 -10.96 -12.37 -3.35
N PHE A 73 -12.28 -12.55 -3.23
CA PHE A 73 -12.92 -13.82 -3.47
C PHE A 73 -12.86 -14.23 -4.95
N LEU A 74 -13.12 -13.29 -5.86
CA LEU A 74 -12.99 -13.54 -7.30
C LEU A 74 -11.56 -13.92 -7.66
N LEU A 75 -10.59 -13.12 -7.20
CA LEU A 75 -9.19 -13.31 -7.51
C LEU A 75 -8.62 -14.61 -6.93
N SER A 76 -9.03 -14.99 -5.71
CA SER A 76 -8.57 -16.24 -5.08
C SER A 76 -8.97 -17.49 -5.88
N HIS A 77 -10.06 -17.45 -6.66
CA HIS A 77 -10.43 -18.53 -7.58
C HIS A 77 -9.56 -18.57 -8.83
N CYS A 78 -8.94 -17.46 -9.20
CA CYS A 78 -8.11 -17.34 -10.39
C CYS A 78 -6.64 -17.69 -10.12
N TYR A 79 -6.28 -18.15 -8.92
CA TYR A 79 -4.94 -18.58 -8.56
C TYR A 79 -4.45 -19.81 -9.33
N ARG A 80 -5.34 -20.73 -9.71
CA ARG A 80 -5.02 -21.93 -10.50
C ARG A 80 -5.83 -21.98 -11.78
N TYR A 81 -5.22 -22.54 -12.84
CA TYR A 81 -5.87 -22.73 -14.14
C TYR A 81 -5.54 -24.12 -14.71
N PRO A 82 -6.44 -24.83 -15.38
CA PRO A 82 -7.86 -24.45 -15.61
C PRO A 82 -8.80 -24.73 -14.44
N ASP A 83 -8.44 -25.65 -13.55
CA ASP A 83 -9.23 -25.97 -12.36
C ASP A 83 -8.72 -25.21 -11.13
N PRO A 84 -9.60 -24.59 -10.32
CA PRO A 84 -9.18 -23.75 -9.20
C PRO A 84 -8.54 -24.51 -8.02
N VAL A 85 -8.54 -25.87 -8.03
CA VAL A 85 -7.95 -26.71 -6.98
C VAL A 85 -6.74 -27.50 -7.49
N THR A 86 -6.85 -28.14 -8.66
CA THR A 86 -5.84 -29.05 -9.21
C THR A 86 -5.02 -28.47 -10.35
N GLY A 87 -5.42 -27.32 -10.90
CA GLY A 87 -4.74 -26.64 -12.01
C GLY A 87 -3.33 -26.14 -11.69
N ALA A 88 -2.62 -25.72 -12.73
CA ALA A 88 -1.32 -25.07 -12.61
C ALA A 88 -1.43 -23.76 -11.81
N ARG A 89 -0.44 -23.49 -10.97
CA ARG A 89 -0.41 -22.31 -10.08
C ARG A 89 0.12 -21.07 -10.80
N HIS A 90 -0.37 -19.92 -10.40
CA HIS A 90 0.19 -18.64 -10.75
C HIS A 90 0.98 -18.08 -9.56
N HIS A 91 2.21 -17.63 -9.81
CA HIS A 91 3.09 -17.10 -8.77
C HIS A 91 2.91 -15.60 -8.59
N PHE A 92 2.49 -14.89 -9.63
CA PHE A 92 2.30 -13.44 -9.67
C PHE A 92 0.96 -13.07 -10.28
N TYR A 93 0.44 -11.93 -9.86
CA TYR A 93 -0.81 -11.41 -10.40
C TYR A 93 -0.77 -11.28 -11.95
N MET A 94 0.33 -10.78 -12.50
CA MET A 94 0.49 -10.63 -13.94
C MET A 94 0.51 -11.97 -14.69
N ASP A 95 1.00 -13.06 -14.08
CA ASP A 95 0.98 -14.40 -14.66
C ASP A 95 -0.45 -14.90 -14.80
N ALA A 96 -1.29 -14.66 -13.78
CA ALA A 96 -2.71 -14.97 -13.85
C ALA A 96 -3.37 -14.18 -14.99
N VAL A 97 -3.19 -12.86 -15.05
CA VAL A 97 -3.75 -12.04 -16.13
C VAL A 97 -3.29 -12.53 -17.51
N LYS A 98 -2.02 -12.93 -17.67
CA LYS A 98 -1.48 -13.47 -18.92
C LYS A 98 -2.16 -14.78 -19.33
N THR A 99 -2.51 -15.63 -18.38
CA THR A 99 -3.14 -16.93 -18.66
C THR A 99 -4.62 -16.79 -19.02
N TYR A 100 -5.33 -15.90 -18.33
CA TYR A 100 -6.77 -15.73 -18.51
C TYR A 100 -7.16 -14.76 -19.61
N LEU A 101 -6.32 -13.72 -19.84
CA LEU A 101 -6.68 -12.60 -20.70
C LEU A 101 -5.70 -12.42 -21.87
N ALA A 102 -6.10 -11.64 -22.85
CA ALA A 102 -5.28 -11.40 -24.04
C ALA A 102 -4.01 -10.59 -23.74
N ARG A 103 -2.98 -10.72 -24.61
CA ARG A 103 -1.66 -10.07 -24.50
C ARG A 103 -1.74 -8.55 -24.24
N LYS A 104 -2.69 -7.86 -24.87
CA LYS A 104 -2.88 -6.41 -24.64
C LYS A 104 -3.24 -6.10 -23.20
N GLN A 105 -4.14 -6.86 -22.59
CA GLN A 105 -4.57 -6.68 -21.21
C GLN A 105 -3.44 -6.99 -20.21
N THR A 106 -2.63 -7.99 -20.52
CA THR A 106 -1.42 -8.30 -19.73
C THR A 106 -0.45 -7.11 -19.70
N TRP A 107 -0.26 -6.46 -20.84
CA TRP A 107 0.62 -5.28 -20.93
C TRP A 107 0.08 -4.10 -20.13
N ILE A 108 -1.22 -3.81 -20.24
CA ILE A 108 -1.89 -2.76 -19.48
C ILE A 108 -1.81 -3.06 -17.99
N CYS A 109 -2.05 -4.31 -17.58
CA CYS A 109 -1.94 -4.73 -16.18
C CYS A 109 -0.53 -4.52 -15.63
N GLY A 110 0.50 -4.97 -16.36
CA GLY A 110 1.89 -4.81 -15.94
C GLY A 110 2.29 -3.34 -15.84
N PHE A 111 1.87 -2.49 -16.78
CA PHE A 111 2.11 -1.05 -16.72
C PHE A 111 1.45 -0.41 -15.49
N LEU A 112 0.19 -0.74 -15.22
CA LEU A 112 -0.54 -0.22 -14.05
C LEU A 112 0.06 -0.70 -12.73
N GLN A 113 0.50 -1.96 -12.66
CA GLN A 113 1.21 -2.47 -11.47
C GLN A 113 2.51 -1.72 -11.21
N ILE A 114 3.35 -1.51 -12.24
CA ILE A 114 4.61 -0.77 -12.10
C ILE A 114 4.34 0.68 -11.68
N LEU A 115 3.36 1.32 -12.31
CA LEU A 115 2.94 2.69 -11.96
C LEU A 115 2.47 2.78 -10.50
N SER A 116 1.69 1.80 -10.05
CA SER A 116 1.21 1.71 -8.65
C SER A 116 2.35 1.57 -7.66
N MET A 117 3.25 0.61 -7.92
CA MET A 117 4.39 0.34 -7.04
C MET A 117 5.34 1.55 -6.94
N TYR A 118 5.54 2.23 -8.08
CA TYR A 118 6.29 3.48 -8.11
C TYR A 118 5.61 4.59 -7.30
N GLY A 119 4.30 4.72 -7.44
CA GLY A 119 3.49 5.68 -6.69
C GLY A 119 3.49 5.40 -5.18
N PHE A 120 3.44 4.13 -4.76
CA PHE A 120 3.59 3.76 -3.34
C PHE A 120 4.94 4.21 -2.79
N GLY A 121 6.02 4.11 -3.58
CA GLY A 121 7.33 4.66 -3.22
C GLY A 121 7.27 6.16 -2.92
N ILE A 122 6.60 6.96 -3.77
CA ILE A 122 6.41 8.40 -3.54
C ILE A 122 5.62 8.67 -2.27
N ALA A 123 4.47 7.98 -2.08
CA ALA A 123 3.64 8.12 -0.90
C ALA A 123 4.40 7.78 0.39
N TYR A 124 5.29 6.80 0.36
CA TYR A 124 6.09 6.40 1.51
C TYR A 124 7.19 7.41 1.85
N VAL A 125 7.81 8.05 0.85
CA VAL A 125 8.73 9.17 1.09
C VAL A 125 8.01 10.32 1.79
N ILE A 126 6.82 10.71 1.31
CA ILE A 126 6.02 11.79 1.91
C ILE A 126 5.61 11.43 3.33
N THR A 127 5.03 10.25 3.54
CA THR A 127 4.52 9.82 4.86
C THR A 127 5.64 9.73 5.89
N THR A 128 6.78 9.17 5.50
CA THR A 128 7.93 9.03 6.40
C THR A 128 8.51 10.38 6.77
N SER A 129 8.61 11.33 5.83
CA SER A 129 9.09 12.68 6.12
C SER A 129 8.19 13.42 7.12
N ILE A 130 6.87 13.30 6.94
CA ILE A 130 5.88 13.86 7.88
C ILE A 130 6.06 13.27 9.29
N SER A 131 6.26 11.94 9.39
CA SER A 131 6.45 11.26 10.66
C SER A 131 7.77 11.64 11.34
N MET A 132 8.88 11.71 10.60
CA MET A 132 10.18 12.17 11.14
C MET A 132 10.10 13.62 11.61
N ARG A 133 9.48 14.50 10.83
CA ARG A 133 9.23 15.90 11.21
C ARG A 133 8.36 15.99 12.46
N ALA A 134 7.32 15.14 12.59
CA ALA A 134 6.45 15.12 13.76
C ALA A 134 7.22 14.77 15.04
N ILE A 135 8.14 13.79 15.00
CA ILE A 135 9.04 13.45 16.11
C ILE A 135 9.90 14.64 16.49
N GLN A 136 10.57 15.27 15.52
CA GLN A 136 11.42 16.41 15.77
C GLN A 136 10.66 17.59 16.38
N LYS A 137 9.46 17.85 15.87
CA LYS A 137 8.57 18.91 16.36
C LYS A 137 8.09 18.64 17.78
N SER A 138 7.69 17.41 18.09
CA SER A 138 7.26 16.96 19.42
C SER A 138 8.39 17.17 20.44
N ASN A 139 9.59 16.71 20.13
CA ASN A 139 10.77 16.86 21.00
C ASN A 139 11.18 18.34 21.19
N CYS A 140 11.06 19.17 20.16
CA CYS A 140 11.33 20.61 20.27
C CYS A 140 10.35 21.28 21.23
N TYR A 141 9.05 21.03 21.08
CA TYR A 141 8.03 21.59 21.96
C TYR A 141 8.19 21.14 23.42
N HIS A 142 8.58 19.89 23.65
CA HIS A 142 8.84 19.40 24.99
C HIS A 142 10.05 20.07 25.63
N LYS A 143 11.12 20.31 24.86
CA LYS A 143 12.37 20.90 25.34
C LYS A 143 12.30 22.42 25.51
N GLU A 144 11.70 23.10 24.54
CA GLU A 144 11.73 24.57 24.44
C GLU A 144 10.39 25.22 24.80
N GLY A 145 9.36 24.41 25.05
CA GLY A 145 8.02 24.88 25.39
C GLY A 145 7.09 25.02 24.17
N HIS A 146 5.78 25.03 24.44
CA HIS A 146 4.74 25.02 23.38
C HIS A 146 4.67 26.29 22.53
N GLN A 147 5.33 27.38 22.95
CA GLN A 147 5.38 28.65 22.22
C GLN A 147 6.64 28.78 21.33
N ALA A 148 7.54 27.81 21.38
CA ALA A 148 8.75 27.82 20.58
C ALA A 148 8.42 27.69 19.07
N PRO A 149 9.16 28.40 18.19
CA PRO A 149 8.97 28.31 16.74
C PRO A 149 9.57 27.01 16.19
N CYS A 150 8.99 25.86 16.57
CA CYS A 150 9.44 24.53 16.15
C CYS A 150 9.00 24.24 14.72
N THR A 151 9.52 24.98 13.74
CA THR A 151 9.20 24.84 12.31
C THR A 151 10.31 24.10 11.59
N TYR A 152 9.98 22.96 10.99
CA TYR A 152 10.91 22.11 10.23
C TYR A 152 10.32 21.82 8.85
N GLY A 153 11.16 21.92 7.81
CA GLY A 153 10.78 21.57 6.44
C GLY A 153 10.81 20.07 6.19
N ASP A 154 9.97 19.59 5.28
CA ASP A 154 9.89 18.15 4.93
C ASP A 154 11.08 17.67 4.08
N SER A 155 11.68 18.56 3.27
CA SER A 155 12.69 18.20 2.26
C SER A 155 13.90 17.48 2.85
N PHE A 156 14.38 17.92 4.03
CA PHE A 156 15.50 17.26 4.70
C PHE A 156 15.19 15.79 5.04
N TYR A 157 14.00 15.53 5.58
CA TYR A 157 13.59 14.18 5.97
C TYR A 157 13.30 13.30 4.76
N MET A 158 12.80 13.87 3.64
CA MET A 158 12.66 13.16 2.38
C MET A 158 14.01 12.71 1.82
N LEU A 159 15.02 13.58 1.84
CA LEU A 159 16.38 13.25 1.43
C LEU A 159 17.02 12.20 2.36
N LEU A 160 16.83 12.34 3.67
CA LEU A 160 17.32 11.35 4.64
C LEU A 160 16.72 9.96 4.40
N PHE A 161 15.40 9.89 4.21
CA PHE A 161 14.72 8.64 3.88
C PHE A 161 15.21 8.09 2.53
N GLY A 162 15.35 8.92 1.50
CA GLY A 162 15.90 8.55 0.21
C GLY A 162 17.31 7.97 0.32
N ALA A 163 18.19 8.57 1.12
CA ALA A 163 19.55 8.06 1.36
C ALA A 163 19.50 6.65 2.01
N ILE A 164 18.64 6.45 3.02
CA ILE A 164 18.41 5.13 3.64
C ILE A 164 17.94 4.15 2.58
N GLN A 165 16.97 4.53 1.73
CA GLN A 165 16.41 3.65 0.71
C GLN A 165 17.42 3.31 -0.40
N ILE A 166 18.34 4.20 -0.77
CA ILE A 166 19.43 3.87 -1.69
C ILE A 166 20.24 2.69 -1.14
N VAL A 167 20.62 2.75 0.13
CA VAL A 167 21.38 1.67 0.79
C VAL A 167 20.55 0.38 0.87
N CYS A 168 19.33 0.45 1.37
CA CYS A 168 18.43 -0.71 1.50
C CYS A 168 18.14 -1.37 0.15
N SER A 169 18.03 -0.60 -0.92
CA SER A 169 17.77 -1.12 -2.27
C SER A 169 18.93 -1.97 -2.81
N GLN A 170 20.15 -1.82 -2.32
CA GLN A 170 21.29 -2.62 -2.75
C GLN A 170 21.37 -3.98 -2.03
N ILE A 171 20.61 -4.18 -0.95
CA ILE A 171 20.62 -5.45 -0.20
C ILE A 171 19.96 -6.53 -1.07
N PRO A 172 20.68 -7.64 -1.38
CA PRO A 172 20.08 -8.76 -2.07
C PRO A 172 19.06 -9.45 -1.17
N ASP A 173 18.03 -10.04 -1.77
CA ASP A 173 17.03 -10.90 -1.10
C ASP A 173 16.23 -10.28 0.05
N PHE A 174 16.05 -8.94 0.04
CA PHE A 174 15.24 -8.23 1.03
C PHE A 174 13.81 -8.80 1.15
N ARG A 175 13.26 -9.39 0.08
CA ARG A 175 11.94 -10.02 0.07
C ARG A 175 11.84 -11.30 0.91
N ASN A 176 12.95 -12.01 1.10
CA ASN A 176 12.96 -13.31 1.79
C ASN A 176 13.09 -13.19 3.31
N MET A 177 13.07 -11.97 3.84
CA MET A 177 13.14 -11.73 5.28
C MET A 177 11.75 -11.82 5.92
N GLU A 178 11.26 -13.04 6.20
CA GLU A 178 9.95 -13.27 6.83
C GLU A 178 9.77 -12.49 8.14
N TRP A 179 10.83 -12.38 8.96
CA TRP A 179 10.80 -11.60 10.20
C TRP A 179 10.48 -10.12 9.99
N LEU A 180 10.82 -9.56 8.81
CA LEU A 180 10.54 -8.17 8.47
C LEU A 180 9.02 -7.92 8.33
N SER A 181 8.29 -8.88 7.74
CA SER A 181 6.83 -8.80 7.64
C SER A 181 6.16 -8.88 9.00
N ILE A 182 6.68 -9.71 9.91
CA ILE A 182 6.18 -9.79 11.29
C ILE A 182 6.42 -8.46 12.01
N LEU A 183 7.64 -7.92 11.92
CA LEU A 183 7.98 -6.62 12.51
C LEU A 183 7.09 -5.50 11.95
N ALA A 184 6.91 -5.47 10.62
CA ALA A 184 6.04 -4.49 9.97
C ALA A 184 4.59 -4.60 10.44
N SER A 185 4.06 -5.82 10.66
CA SER A 185 2.72 -6.02 11.23
C SER A 185 2.62 -5.45 12.65
N ILE A 186 3.59 -5.75 13.52
CA ILE A 186 3.62 -5.21 14.89
C ILE A 186 3.63 -3.70 14.87
N MET A 187 4.46 -3.09 14.00
CA MET A 187 4.51 -1.63 13.85
C MET A 187 3.17 -1.06 13.39
N SER A 188 2.53 -1.70 12.39
CA SER A 188 1.22 -1.28 11.87
C SER A 188 0.15 -1.26 12.95
N PHE A 189 0.03 -2.34 13.72
CA PHE A 189 -0.92 -2.40 14.83
C PHE A 189 -0.59 -1.39 15.92
N SER A 190 0.68 -1.17 16.21
CA SER A 190 1.12 -0.22 17.22
C SER A 190 0.66 1.20 16.89
N TYR A 191 1.02 1.74 15.73
CA TYR A 191 0.65 3.13 15.41
C TYR A 191 -0.86 3.29 15.15
N ALA A 192 -1.54 2.29 14.58
CA ALA A 192 -2.99 2.34 14.40
C ALA A 192 -3.73 2.32 15.75
N SER A 193 -3.30 1.47 16.68
CA SER A 193 -3.86 1.41 18.03
C SER A 193 -3.61 2.69 18.82
N ILE A 194 -2.41 3.28 18.71
CA ILE A 194 -2.07 4.54 19.35
C ILE A 194 -2.90 5.67 18.75
N GLY A 195 -3.03 5.75 17.43
CA GLY A 195 -3.85 6.76 16.74
C GLY A 195 -5.32 6.69 17.17
N PHE A 196 -5.87 5.48 17.26
CA PHE A 196 -7.21 5.24 17.78
C PHE A 196 -7.33 5.67 19.26
N ALA A 197 -6.43 5.20 20.13
CA ALA A 197 -6.47 5.50 21.56
C ALA A 197 -6.35 7.00 21.85
N LEU A 198 -5.45 7.71 21.17
CA LEU A 198 -5.31 9.15 21.28
C LEU A 198 -6.54 9.91 20.77
N GLY A 199 -7.14 9.44 19.65
CA GLY A 199 -8.40 9.98 19.13
C GLY A 199 -9.53 9.84 20.17
N PHE A 200 -9.69 8.64 20.73
CA PHE A 200 -10.66 8.34 21.76
C PHE A 200 -10.45 9.19 23.02
N ALA A 201 -9.21 9.24 23.54
CA ALA A 201 -8.87 10.04 24.71
C ALA A 201 -9.17 11.54 24.50
N LYS A 202 -8.87 12.06 23.28
CA LYS A 202 -9.16 13.45 22.94
C LYS A 202 -10.66 13.76 22.86
N VAL A 203 -11.47 12.81 22.42
CA VAL A 203 -12.94 12.94 22.44
C VAL A 203 -13.45 13.05 23.86
N ILE A 204 -12.96 12.19 24.77
CA ILE A 204 -13.30 12.26 26.21
C ILE A 204 -12.86 13.60 26.80
N GLY A 205 -11.64 14.03 26.53
CA GLY A 205 -11.11 15.32 27.00
C GLY A 205 -11.89 16.53 26.48
N ASN A 206 -12.35 16.48 25.23
CA ASN A 206 -13.22 17.53 24.64
C ASN A 206 -14.62 17.57 25.27
N ARG A 207 -15.06 16.49 25.97
CA ARG A 207 -16.42 16.28 26.52
C ARG A 207 -17.55 16.44 25.48
N ARG A 208 -17.21 16.36 24.20
CA ARG A 208 -18.16 16.44 23.07
C ARG A 208 -17.60 15.77 21.84
N VAL A 209 -18.47 15.20 21.04
CA VAL A 209 -18.15 14.71 19.69
C VAL A 209 -18.19 15.90 18.76
N LYS A 210 -17.08 16.15 18.04
CA LYS A 210 -17.02 17.21 17.02
C LYS A 210 -17.47 16.67 15.66
N GLY A 211 -17.59 17.57 14.69
CA GLY A 211 -17.96 17.23 13.32
C GLY A 211 -19.46 17.35 13.05
N SER A 212 -19.84 17.21 11.78
CA SER A 212 -21.20 17.37 11.28
C SER A 212 -21.62 16.18 10.41
N ILE A 213 -22.92 16.05 10.15
CA ILE A 213 -23.46 15.00 9.27
C ILE A 213 -22.97 15.19 7.83
N SER A 214 -22.87 16.44 7.38
CA SER A 214 -22.42 16.80 6.02
C SER A 214 -20.90 16.93 5.88
N GLY A 215 -20.15 16.78 6.97
CA GLY A 215 -18.68 16.96 7.00
C GLY A 215 -18.26 18.43 6.93
N VAL A 216 -16.97 18.66 6.66
CA VAL A 216 -16.36 19.98 6.62
C VAL A 216 -17.09 20.90 5.64
N GLN A 217 -17.42 22.11 6.09
CA GLN A 217 -18.02 23.13 5.25
C GLN A 217 -16.97 23.75 4.33
N THR A 218 -17.36 24.04 3.10
CA THR A 218 -16.52 24.67 2.07
C THR A 218 -17.18 25.92 1.53
N ALA A 219 -16.40 26.83 0.95
CA ALA A 219 -16.93 28.10 0.42
C ALA A 219 -17.90 27.89 -0.76
N THR A 220 -17.70 26.83 -1.55
CA THR A 220 -18.55 26.52 -2.72
C THR A 220 -18.92 25.04 -2.75
N ILE A 221 -20.05 24.72 -3.42
CA ILE A 221 -20.50 23.35 -3.67
C ILE A 221 -19.45 22.59 -4.49
N ALA A 222 -18.82 23.24 -5.47
CA ALA A 222 -17.79 22.63 -6.30
C ALA A 222 -16.59 22.15 -5.47
N GLN A 223 -16.10 23.00 -4.56
CA GLN A 223 -15.03 22.60 -3.63
C GLN A 223 -15.45 21.42 -2.75
N LYS A 224 -16.70 21.37 -2.30
CA LYS A 224 -17.21 20.23 -1.54
C LYS A 224 -17.17 18.96 -2.36
N VAL A 225 -17.63 19.00 -3.61
CA VAL A 225 -17.61 17.84 -4.51
C VAL A 225 -16.16 17.35 -4.71
N TRP A 226 -15.21 18.26 -4.93
CA TRP A 226 -13.80 17.87 -5.12
C TRP A 226 -13.20 17.24 -3.87
N LYS A 227 -13.43 17.82 -2.69
CA LYS A 227 -12.93 17.28 -1.42
C LYS A 227 -13.55 15.91 -1.09
N VAL A 228 -14.83 15.72 -1.32
CA VAL A 228 -15.51 14.42 -1.17
C VAL A 228 -14.96 13.40 -2.17
N SER A 229 -14.77 13.80 -3.42
CA SER A 229 -14.22 12.94 -4.46
C SER A 229 -12.79 12.49 -4.13
N GLN A 230 -11.94 13.40 -3.65
CA GLN A 230 -10.59 13.08 -3.17
C GLN A 230 -10.63 12.13 -1.97
N ALA A 231 -11.53 12.34 -1.01
CA ALA A 231 -11.69 11.47 0.16
C ALA A 231 -12.07 10.04 -0.23
N LEU A 232 -12.88 9.84 -1.28
CA LEU A 232 -13.16 8.52 -1.83
C LEU A 232 -11.88 7.87 -2.40
N GLY A 233 -11.00 8.65 -3.02
CA GLY A 233 -9.69 8.20 -3.49
C GLY A 233 -8.78 7.74 -2.35
N ASP A 234 -8.72 8.47 -1.24
CA ASP A 234 -7.95 8.11 -0.05
C ASP A 234 -8.45 6.77 0.56
N ILE A 235 -9.78 6.59 0.64
CA ILE A 235 -10.37 5.33 1.10
C ILE A 235 -10.07 4.20 0.10
N ALA A 236 -10.16 4.48 -1.22
CA ALA A 236 -9.80 3.53 -2.27
C ALA A 236 -8.33 3.12 -2.23
N PHE A 237 -7.43 3.97 -1.75
CA PHE A 237 -6.02 3.64 -1.53
C PHE A 237 -5.83 2.69 -0.34
N ALA A 238 -6.61 2.89 0.74
CA ALA A 238 -6.38 2.23 2.01
C ALA A 238 -6.71 0.73 2.02
N TYR A 239 -7.71 0.27 1.27
CA TYR A 239 -8.23 -1.10 1.38
C TYR A 239 -7.59 -2.16 0.46
N PRO A 240 -7.27 -1.90 -0.82
CA PRO A 240 -6.89 -2.94 -1.78
C PRO A 240 -5.51 -3.55 -1.54
N TYR A 241 -5.45 -4.88 -1.66
CA TYR A 241 -4.22 -5.66 -1.69
C TYR A 241 -4.18 -6.67 -2.86
N SER A 242 -5.05 -6.48 -3.83
CA SER A 242 -5.21 -7.38 -4.99
C SER A 242 -3.90 -7.63 -5.74
N VAL A 243 -3.03 -6.60 -5.79
CA VAL A 243 -1.72 -6.63 -6.49
C VAL A 243 -0.79 -7.72 -5.94
N ILE A 244 -0.92 -8.06 -4.65
CA ILE A 244 -0.09 -9.06 -3.96
C ILE A 244 -0.87 -10.28 -3.48
N LEU A 245 -2.20 -10.34 -3.72
CA LEU A 245 -3.04 -11.41 -3.21
C LEU A 245 -2.59 -12.80 -3.71
N ILE A 246 -2.31 -12.93 -5.01
CA ILE A 246 -1.86 -14.19 -5.62
C ILE A 246 -0.51 -14.61 -5.04
N GLU A 247 0.39 -13.67 -4.81
CA GLU A 247 1.69 -13.92 -4.20
C GLU A 247 1.55 -14.42 -2.76
N ILE A 248 0.66 -13.82 -1.96
CA ILE A 248 0.33 -14.32 -0.61
C ILE A 248 -0.29 -15.72 -0.70
N GLN A 249 -1.21 -15.95 -1.64
CA GLN A 249 -1.87 -17.24 -1.80
C GLN A 249 -0.89 -18.34 -2.21
N ASP A 250 0.15 -18.01 -2.97
CA ASP A 250 1.18 -18.97 -3.40
C ASP A 250 2.07 -19.45 -2.24
N THR A 251 2.10 -18.74 -1.12
CA THR A 251 2.82 -19.20 0.10
C THR A 251 2.05 -20.26 0.87
N LEU A 252 0.73 -20.39 0.66
CA LEU A 252 -0.14 -21.27 1.46
C LEU A 252 0.10 -22.75 1.16
N LYS A 253 0.19 -23.54 2.20
CA LYS A 253 0.23 -25.01 2.09
C LYS A 253 -1.15 -25.57 1.71
N SER A 254 -1.12 -26.69 0.99
CA SER A 254 -2.30 -27.47 0.63
C SER A 254 -2.09 -28.91 1.10
N PRO A 255 -3.12 -29.65 1.58
CA PRO A 255 -4.48 -29.26 1.89
C PRO A 255 -4.63 -28.38 3.15
N PRO A 256 -5.75 -27.63 3.34
CA PRO A 256 -6.89 -27.47 2.46
C PRO A 256 -6.55 -26.66 1.20
N PRO A 257 -7.44 -26.63 0.15
CA PRO A 257 -7.18 -25.86 -1.06
C PRO A 257 -6.91 -24.39 -0.77
N GLU A 258 -5.88 -23.83 -1.41
CA GLU A 258 -5.37 -22.49 -1.12
C GLU A 258 -6.44 -21.41 -1.27
N ASN A 259 -7.36 -21.55 -2.24
CA ASN A 259 -8.46 -20.61 -2.47
C ASN A 259 -9.43 -20.54 -1.29
N GLN A 260 -9.67 -21.67 -0.60
CA GLN A 260 -10.52 -21.70 0.59
C GLN A 260 -9.85 -21.03 1.78
N THR A 261 -8.55 -21.32 2.00
CA THR A 261 -7.75 -20.69 3.05
C THR A 261 -7.63 -19.19 2.80
N MET A 262 -7.37 -18.78 1.55
CA MET A 262 -7.22 -17.37 1.17
C MET A 262 -8.52 -16.58 1.35
N LYS A 263 -9.68 -17.16 1.02
CA LYS A 263 -10.98 -16.51 1.28
C LYS A 263 -11.24 -16.25 2.75
N LYS A 264 -10.94 -17.23 3.61
CA LYS A 264 -11.06 -17.07 5.07
C LYS A 264 -10.09 -16.01 5.57
N ALA A 265 -8.84 -16.04 5.10
CA ALA A 265 -7.83 -15.04 5.44
C ALA A 265 -8.26 -13.63 5.02
N SER A 266 -8.73 -13.47 3.80
CA SER A 266 -9.23 -12.20 3.26
C SER A 266 -10.39 -11.64 4.07
N MET A 267 -11.40 -12.46 4.35
CA MET A 267 -12.55 -12.03 5.14
C MET A 267 -12.13 -11.58 6.55
N THR A 268 -11.31 -12.38 7.23
CA THR A 268 -10.84 -12.05 8.59
C THR A 268 -9.97 -10.78 8.58
N ALA A 269 -9.04 -10.67 7.64
CA ALA A 269 -8.17 -9.50 7.53
C ALA A 269 -8.97 -8.22 7.21
N VAL A 270 -9.92 -8.27 6.27
CA VAL A 270 -10.77 -7.12 5.94
C VAL A 270 -11.65 -6.70 7.13
N LEU A 271 -12.18 -7.66 7.91
CA LEU A 271 -12.95 -7.33 9.12
C LEU A 271 -12.08 -6.62 10.17
N ILE A 272 -10.89 -7.14 10.45
CA ILE A 272 -9.94 -6.53 11.39
C ILE A 272 -9.54 -5.14 10.91
N THR A 273 -9.17 -5.01 9.64
CA THR A 273 -8.78 -3.73 9.03
C THR A 273 -9.91 -2.71 9.11
N THR A 274 -11.13 -3.11 8.76
CA THR A 274 -12.30 -2.22 8.79
C THR A 274 -12.59 -1.73 10.19
N PHE A 275 -12.44 -2.58 11.20
CA PHE A 275 -12.57 -2.16 12.60
C PHE A 275 -11.56 -1.05 12.95
N PHE A 276 -10.26 -1.25 12.67
CA PHE A 276 -9.24 -0.22 12.92
C PHE A 276 -9.48 1.04 12.11
N TYR A 277 -9.89 0.91 10.86
CA TYR A 277 -10.16 2.03 9.96
C TYR A 277 -11.34 2.87 10.42
N LEU A 278 -12.43 2.23 10.84
CA LEU A 278 -13.57 2.91 11.45
C LEU A 278 -13.17 3.58 12.76
N CYS A 279 -12.40 2.90 13.60
CA CYS A 279 -11.92 3.50 14.85
C CYS A 279 -11.04 4.73 14.59
N CYS A 280 -10.00 4.63 13.77
CA CYS A 280 -9.11 5.76 13.45
C CYS A 280 -9.87 6.88 12.73
N GLY A 281 -10.70 6.55 11.76
CA GLY A 281 -11.47 7.53 10.98
C GLY A 281 -12.49 8.27 11.83
N CYS A 282 -13.37 7.54 12.51
CA CYS A 282 -14.46 8.15 13.29
C CYS A 282 -13.96 8.87 14.54
N PHE A 283 -13.06 8.26 15.32
CA PHE A 283 -12.54 8.92 16.53
C PHE A 283 -11.60 10.08 16.19
N GLY A 284 -10.86 9.99 15.06
CA GLY A 284 -10.10 11.13 14.56
C GLY A 284 -11.00 12.30 14.19
N TYR A 285 -12.07 12.06 13.43
CA TYR A 285 -13.04 13.10 13.11
C TYR A 285 -13.79 13.64 14.34
N ALA A 286 -14.19 12.77 15.26
CA ALA A 286 -14.81 13.16 16.53
C ALA A 286 -13.90 14.05 17.40
N ALA A 287 -12.60 13.81 17.36
CA ALA A 287 -11.60 14.55 18.14
C ALA A 287 -11.33 15.94 17.59
N PHE A 288 -11.23 16.07 16.25
CA PHE A 288 -10.79 17.31 15.59
C PHE A 288 -11.92 18.07 14.88
N GLY A 289 -12.97 17.39 14.42
CA GLY A 289 -14.07 18.00 13.64
C GLY A 289 -13.56 18.55 12.31
N ASP A 290 -13.92 19.80 12.01
CA ASP A 290 -13.53 20.46 10.76
C ASP A 290 -12.02 20.74 10.64
N GLN A 291 -11.29 20.66 11.76
CA GLN A 291 -9.83 20.82 11.81
C GLN A 291 -9.08 19.49 11.76
N THR A 292 -9.73 18.43 11.27
CA THR A 292 -9.09 17.12 11.15
C THR A 292 -7.90 17.18 10.19
N PRO A 293 -6.68 16.82 10.67
CA PRO A 293 -5.48 16.89 9.83
C PRO A 293 -5.47 15.82 8.76
N GLY A 294 -4.73 16.05 7.68
CA GLY A 294 -4.53 15.07 6.61
C GLY A 294 -3.89 13.77 7.08
N ASN A 295 -2.93 13.86 8.01
CA ASN A 295 -2.38 12.72 8.72
C ASN A 295 -2.82 12.78 10.18
N LEU A 296 -3.55 11.76 10.63
CA LEU A 296 -4.16 11.70 11.96
C LEU A 296 -3.17 12.00 13.10
N LEU A 297 -1.97 11.41 13.06
CA LEU A 297 -1.00 11.55 14.15
C LEU A 297 -0.42 12.96 14.27
N THR A 298 -0.42 13.74 13.19
CA THR A 298 0.07 15.13 13.26
C THR A 298 -0.86 16.04 14.06
N GLY A 299 -2.12 15.67 14.25
CA GLY A 299 -3.08 16.42 15.06
C GLY A 299 -2.84 16.31 16.57
N PHE A 300 -2.02 15.35 17.02
CA PHE A 300 -1.73 15.13 18.43
C PHE A 300 -0.40 15.73 18.91
N GLY A 301 0.23 16.58 18.12
CA GLY A 301 1.60 17.07 18.32
C GLY A 301 1.93 17.70 19.68
N PHE A 302 0.91 18.02 20.53
CA PHE A 302 1.06 18.59 21.87
C PHE A 302 0.48 17.71 22.98
N TYR A 303 0.21 16.42 22.68
CA TYR A 303 -0.42 15.51 23.64
C TYR A 303 0.63 14.91 24.60
N GLU A 304 0.29 14.86 25.86
CA GLU A 304 1.07 14.12 26.84
C GLU A 304 0.51 12.70 27.01
N PRO A 305 1.33 11.66 27.07
CA PRO A 305 2.79 11.70 27.04
C PRO A 305 3.37 11.79 25.61
N TYR A 306 4.24 12.79 25.37
CA TYR A 306 4.83 13.07 24.05
C TYR A 306 5.60 11.87 23.46
N TRP A 307 6.25 11.07 24.29
CA TRP A 307 6.97 9.87 23.85
C TRP A 307 6.07 8.85 23.13
N LEU A 308 4.77 8.83 23.44
CA LEU A 308 3.81 7.92 22.79
C LEU A 308 3.59 8.32 21.32
N ILE A 309 3.55 9.62 21.05
CA ILE A 309 3.45 10.17 19.68
C ILE A 309 4.75 9.90 18.92
N ASP A 310 5.89 10.10 19.56
CA ASP A 310 7.20 9.81 18.97
C ASP A 310 7.33 8.32 18.65
N PHE A 311 6.93 7.44 19.55
CA PHE A 311 6.92 6.00 19.34
C PHE A 311 6.00 5.59 18.17
N ALA A 312 4.78 6.16 18.08
CA ALA A 312 3.87 5.88 16.98
C ALA A 312 4.47 6.30 15.62
N ASN A 313 5.07 7.51 15.54
CA ASN A 313 5.73 7.97 14.33
C ASN A 313 6.99 7.16 13.99
N ALA A 314 7.76 6.73 15.00
CA ALA A 314 8.89 5.81 14.78
C ALA A 314 8.43 4.45 14.22
N CYS A 315 7.32 3.91 14.70
CA CYS A 315 6.70 2.70 14.15
C CYS A 315 6.33 2.89 12.67
N ILE A 316 5.77 4.05 12.28
CA ILE A 316 5.47 4.37 10.88
C ILE A 316 6.76 4.37 10.05
N VAL A 317 7.78 5.09 10.49
CA VAL A 317 9.07 5.18 9.78
C VAL A 317 9.65 3.79 9.54
N LEU A 318 9.73 2.95 10.58
CA LEU A 318 10.28 1.59 10.47
C LEU A 318 9.44 0.70 9.54
N HIS A 319 8.09 0.76 9.66
CA HIS A 319 7.19 0.04 8.77
C HIS A 319 7.40 0.44 7.30
N LEU A 320 7.48 1.75 7.02
CA LEU A 320 7.59 2.27 5.66
C LEU A 320 8.98 2.08 5.05
N VAL A 321 10.05 1.99 5.85
CA VAL A 321 11.37 1.58 5.34
C VAL A 321 11.29 0.19 4.73
N GLY A 322 10.68 -0.77 5.42
CA GLY A 322 10.46 -2.11 4.89
C GLY A 322 9.46 -2.14 3.72
N GLY A 323 8.33 -1.46 3.88
CA GLY A 323 7.27 -1.38 2.88
C GLY A 323 7.75 -0.81 1.54
N TYR A 324 8.61 0.21 1.54
CA TYR A 324 9.20 0.76 0.34
C TYR A 324 9.95 -0.31 -0.48
N GLN A 325 10.73 -1.15 0.18
CA GLN A 325 11.47 -2.22 -0.48
C GLN A 325 10.53 -3.31 -1.02
N VAL A 326 9.48 -3.67 -0.26
CA VAL A 326 8.49 -4.68 -0.70
C VAL A 326 7.86 -4.29 -2.04
N PHE A 327 7.51 -3.02 -2.24
CA PHE A 327 6.91 -2.55 -3.48
C PHE A 327 7.93 -2.19 -4.57
N SER A 328 9.15 -1.82 -4.23
CA SER A 328 10.17 -1.45 -5.22
C SER A 328 10.91 -2.65 -5.82
N GLN A 329 11.16 -3.72 -5.05
CA GLN A 329 11.90 -4.90 -5.51
C GLN A 329 11.26 -5.60 -6.73
N PRO A 330 9.92 -5.74 -6.85
CA PRO A 330 9.31 -6.29 -8.07
C PRO A 330 9.61 -5.45 -9.31
N VAL A 331 9.60 -4.11 -9.17
CA VAL A 331 9.93 -3.19 -10.28
C VAL A 331 11.38 -3.39 -10.71
N PHE A 332 12.29 -3.52 -9.74
CA PHE A 332 13.70 -3.79 -10.01
C PHE A 332 13.88 -5.11 -10.75
N ALA A 333 13.25 -6.18 -10.29
CA ALA A 333 13.34 -7.49 -10.89
C ALA A 333 12.86 -7.52 -12.36
N VAL A 334 11.72 -6.85 -12.64
CA VAL A 334 11.18 -6.75 -14.01
C VAL A 334 12.14 -6.01 -14.93
N PHE A 335 12.68 -4.87 -14.49
CA PHE A 335 13.59 -4.07 -15.29
C PHE A 335 14.93 -4.76 -15.50
N GLU A 336 15.53 -5.32 -14.45
CA GLU A 336 16.80 -6.05 -14.51
C GLU A 336 16.69 -7.25 -15.46
N LYS A 337 15.59 -8.00 -15.40
CA LYS A 337 15.30 -9.12 -16.31
C LYS A 337 15.17 -8.64 -17.75
N TRP A 338 14.41 -7.57 -17.98
CA TRP A 338 14.24 -7.00 -19.32
C TRP A 338 15.58 -6.54 -19.92
N CYS A 339 16.43 -5.88 -19.14
CA CYS A 339 17.78 -5.49 -19.59
C CYS A 339 18.65 -6.71 -19.94
N ALA A 340 18.65 -7.74 -19.09
CA ALA A 340 19.43 -8.95 -19.32
C ALA A 340 19.00 -9.70 -20.61
N GLU A 341 17.70 -9.72 -20.92
CA GLU A 341 17.16 -10.31 -22.14
C GLU A 341 17.52 -9.48 -23.40
N LYS A 342 17.53 -8.14 -23.29
CA LYS A 342 17.79 -7.24 -24.43
C LYS A 342 19.27 -7.08 -24.75
N VAL A 343 20.14 -7.13 -23.75
CA VAL A 343 21.59 -6.89 -23.90
C VAL A 343 22.37 -8.00 -23.15
N PRO A 344 22.26 -9.27 -23.62
CA PRO A 344 22.81 -10.42 -22.90
C PRO A 344 24.35 -10.42 -22.80
N ASN A 345 25.05 -9.73 -23.70
CA ASN A 345 26.53 -9.72 -23.76
C ASN A 345 27.13 -8.49 -23.07
N SER A 346 26.35 -7.64 -22.42
CA SER A 346 26.87 -6.43 -21.77
C SER A 346 27.47 -6.74 -20.40
N GLY A 347 28.73 -6.43 -20.19
CA GLY A 347 29.38 -6.54 -18.88
C GLY A 347 28.75 -5.59 -17.83
N PHE A 348 28.19 -4.46 -18.25
CA PHE A 348 27.46 -3.55 -17.37
C PHE A 348 26.20 -4.20 -16.78
N VAL A 349 25.53 -5.04 -17.56
CA VAL A 349 24.29 -5.72 -17.17
C VAL A 349 24.57 -6.98 -16.34
N ASN A 350 25.57 -7.79 -16.77
CA ASN A 350 25.72 -9.15 -16.27
C ASN A 350 26.90 -9.35 -15.30
N ASN A 351 27.90 -8.46 -15.32
CA ASN A 351 29.05 -8.60 -14.43
C ASN A 351 28.74 -8.19 -13.00
N SER A 352 29.19 -9.01 -12.06
CA SER A 352 29.15 -8.71 -10.63
C SER A 352 30.57 -8.48 -10.11
N TYR A 353 30.79 -7.34 -9.51
CA TYR A 353 32.07 -6.97 -8.88
C TYR A 353 32.02 -7.32 -7.40
N THR A 354 33.01 -8.06 -6.93
CA THR A 354 33.09 -8.48 -5.53
C THR A 354 33.90 -7.49 -4.73
N ILE A 355 33.29 -6.84 -3.75
CA ILE A 355 33.98 -5.95 -2.81
C ILE A 355 34.09 -6.67 -1.48
N LYS A 356 35.33 -6.90 -1.03
CA LYS A 356 35.65 -7.45 0.28
C LYS A 356 35.97 -6.31 1.25
N ILE A 357 35.05 -6.03 2.18
CA ILE A 357 35.28 -5.10 3.27
C ILE A 357 35.61 -5.92 4.52
N PRO A 358 36.75 -5.67 5.23
CA PRO A 358 37.05 -6.36 6.47
C PRO A 358 35.88 -6.28 7.45
N GLN A 359 35.49 -7.40 8.06
CA GLN A 359 34.40 -7.54 9.04
C GLN A 359 32.95 -7.44 8.48
N LEU A 360 32.75 -7.25 7.16
CA LEU A 360 31.43 -7.28 6.54
C LEU A 360 31.31 -8.49 5.58
N PRO A 361 30.07 -9.02 5.37
CA PRO A 361 29.86 -10.06 4.37
C PRO A 361 30.28 -9.57 2.98
N VAL A 362 30.73 -10.49 2.14
CA VAL A 362 31.20 -10.19 0.77
C VAL A 362 30.08 -9.53 -0.03
N LEU A 363 30.26 -8.27 -0.38
CA LEU A 363 29.31 -7.51 -1.19
C LEU A 363 29.56 -7.79 -2.69
N ARG A 364 28.52 -8.24 -3.39
CA ARG A 364 28.52 -8.37 -4.86
C ARG A 364 27.72 -7.22 -5.45
N ILE A 365 28.41 -6.32 -6.15
CA ILE A 365 27.79 -5.15 -6.78
C ILE A 365 27.69 -5.38 -8.29
N ASN A 366 26.50 -5.23 -8.83
CA ASN A 366 26.22 -5.15 -10.27
C ASN A 366 25.96 -3.68 -10.63
N LEU A 367 26.61 -3.20 -11.68
CA LEU A 367 26.55 -1.77 -12.06
C LEU A 367 25.15 -1.35 -12.52
N LEU A 368 24.47 -2.20 -13.28
CA LEU A 368 23.08 -1.92 -13.68
C LEU A 368 22.18 -1.75 -12.45
N ARG A 369 22.28 -2.69 -11.51
CA ARG A 369 21.49 -2.64 -10.26
C ARG A 369 21.77 -1.38 -9.48
N LEU A 370 23.03 -1.05 -9.27
CA LEU A 370 23.44 0.15 -8.56
C LEU A 370 22.87 1.41 -9.21
N CYS A 371 23.07 1.58 -10.51
CA CYS A 371 22.60 2.77 -11.23
C CYS A 371 21.07 2.85 -11.25
N PHE A 372 20.39 1.78 -11.68
CA PHE A 372 18.94 1.79 -11.82
C PHE A 372 18.20 1.99 -10.49
N ARG A 373 18.59 1.24 -9.46
CA ARG A 373 17.95 1.34 -8.14
C ARG A 373 18.17 2.70 -7.50
N THR A 374 19.38 3.26 -7.66
CA THR A 374 19.67 4.63 -7.19
C THR A 374 18.84 5.67 -7.95
N CYS A 375 18.78 5.61 -9.28
CA CYS A 375 17.95 6.51 -10.08
C CYS A 375 16.47 6.40 -9.73
N TYR A 376 15.96 5.19 -9.49
CA TYR A 376 14.59 4.96 -9.05
C TYR A 376 14.30 5.65 -7.71
N VAL A 377 15.16 5.47 -6.70
CA VAL A 377 15.00 6.12 -5.40
C VAL A 377 15.10 7.64 -5.51
N LEU A 378 16.08 8.15 -6.27
CA LEU A 378 16.22 9.59 -6.50
C LEU A 378 14.98 10.18 -7.20
N SER A 379 14.41 9.46 -8.18
CA SER A 379 13.22 9.93 -8.89
C SER A 379 11.96 9.93 -8.01
N THR A 380 11.73 8.89 -7.19
CA THR A 380 10.60 8.86 -6.24
C THR A 380 10.74 9.93 -5.16
N THR A 381 11.97 10.15 -4.65
CA THR A 381 12.26 11.21 -3.67
C THR A 381 12.08 12.60 -4.30
N GLY A 382 12.58 12.82 -5.51
CA GLY A 382 12.43 14.08 -6.23
C GLY A 382 10.96 14.42 -6.52
N LEU A 383 10.17 13.44 -6.95
CA LEU A 383 8.73 13.64 -7.16
C LEU A 383 7.98 13.90 -5.84
N ALA A 384 8.35 13.23 -4.75
CA ALA A 384 7.80 13.51 -3.43
C ALA A 384 8.09 14.96 -2.97
N MET A 385 9.29 15.47 -3.26
CA MET A 385 9.67 16.87 -2.96
C MET A 385 8.93 17.88 -3.85
N LEU A 386 8.60 17.52 -5.09
CA LEU A 386 7.83 18.37 -6.01
C LEU A 386 6.35 18.41 -5.67
N PHE A 387 5.80 17.32 -5.11
CA PHE A 387 4.40 17.15 -4.78
C PHE A 387 4.25 16.61 -3.34
N PRO A 388 4.57 17.40 -2.31
CA PRO A 388 4.54 16.94 -0.92
C PRO A 388 3.13 16.88 -0.31
N TYR A 389 2.13 16.63 -1.15
CA TYR A 389 0.71 16.70 -0.79
C TYR A 389 0.18 15.31 -0.45
N PHE A 390 0.21 14.96 0.83
CA PHE A 390 -0.06 13.61 1.35
C PHE A 390 -1.40 13.04 0.84
N ASN A 391 -2.52 13.68 1.15
CA ASN A 391 -3.85 13.15 0.80
C ASN A 391 -4.07 13.16 -0.72
N GLN A 392 -3.60 14.19 -1.43
CA GLN A 392 -3.79 14.27 -2.87
C GLN A 392 -3.05 13.15 -3.61
N VAL A 393 -1.84 12.81 -3.15
CA VAL A 393 -1.06 11.69 -3.71
C VAL A 393 -1.74 10.36 -3.38
N LEU A 394 -2.20 10.15 -2.13
CA LEU A 394 -2.91 8.94 -1.76
C LEU A 394 -4.20 8.77 -2.57
N GLY A 395 -5.00 9.84 -2.65
CA GLY A 395 -6.25 9.83 -3.41
C GLY A 395 -6.05 9.54 -4.89
N LEU A 396 -5.02 10.13 -5.50
CA LEU A 396 -4.64 9.87 -6.89
C LEU A 396 -4.28 8.39 -7.12
N LEU A 397 -3.42 7.84 -6.25
CA LEU A 397 -3.00 6.44 -6.35
C LEU A 397 -4.16 5.48 -6.12
N GLY A 398 -5.01 5.76 -5.14
CA GLY A 398 -6.22 4.99 -4.89
C GLY A 398 -7.13 4.98 -6.12
N ALA A 399 -7.44 6.14 -6.65
CA ALA A 399 -8.33 6.27 -7.80
C ALA A 399 -7.79 5.57 -9.06
N LEU A 400 -6.48 5.68 -9.34
CA LEU A 400 -5.85 5.04 -10.52
C LEU A 400 -5.84 3.51 -10.43
N ASN A 401 -5.71 2.95 -9.23
CA ASN A 401 -5.49 1.52 -9.04
C ASN A 401 -6.76 0.75 -8.71
N PHE A 402 -7.73 1.40 -8.07
CA PHE A 402 -8.91 0.75 -7.52
C PHE A 402 -9.70 -0.01 -8.57
N TRP A 403 -10.21 0.66 -9.61
CA TRP A 403 -11.00 -0.05 -10.58
C TRP A 403 -10.20 -1.06 -11.41
N PRO A 404 -9.08 -0.73 -12.07
CA PRO A 404 -8.46 -1.67 -12.97
C PRO A 404 -7.86 -2.89 -12.26
N LEU A 405 -7.05 -2.66 -11.21
CA LEU A 405 -6.32 -3.75 -10.56
C LEU A 405 -7.14 -4.51 -9.51
N THR A 406 -8.06 -3.82 -8.82
CA THR A 406 -8.85 -4.47 -7.77
C THR A 406 -10.14 -5.08 -8.30
N ILE A 407 -10.72 -4.57 -9.40
CA ILE A 407 -12.06 -4.97 -9.82
C ILE A 407 -12.07 -5.50 -11.26
N TYR A 408 -11.62 -4.73 -12.22
CA TYR A 408 -11.74 -5.09 -13.64
C TYR A 408 -11.03 -6.41 -13.96
N PHE A 409 -9.73 -6.52 -13.69
CA PHE A 409 -8.99 -7.75 -13.99
C PHE A 409 -9.52 -8.96 -13.23
N PRO A 410 -9.79 -8.92 -11.89
CA PRO A 410 -10.39 -10.03 -11.17
C PRO A 410 -11.75 -10.48 -11.75
N VAL A 411 -12.62 -9.54 -12.12
CA VAL A 411 -13.93 -9.85 -12.72
C VAL A 411 -13.77 -10.52 -14.08
N GLN A 412 -12.90 -9.98 -14.97
CA GLN A 412 -12.66 -10.55 -16.28
C GLN A 412 -12.03 -11.94 -16.22
N MET A 413 -11.03 -12.13 -15.34
CA MET A 413 -10.44 -13.46 -15.11
C MET A 413 -11.45 -14.46 -14.57
N TYR A 414 -12.32 -14.04 -13.66
CA TYR A 414 -13.35 -14.88 -13.08
C TYR A 414 -14.40 -15.30 -14.12
N PHE A 415 -14.76 -14.46 -15.09
CA PHE A 415 -15.62 -14.84 -16.21
C PHE A 415 -15.03 -15.99 -17.01
N VAL A 416 -13.74 -15.92 -17.32
CA VAL A 416 -13.02 -16.99 -18.03
C VAL A 416 -12.94 -18.25 -17.18
N GLN A 417 -12.56 -18.12 -15.90
CA GLN A 417 -12.41 -19.24 -14.96
C GLN A 417 -13.71 -20.02 -14.78
N ARG A 418 -14.84 -19.32 -14.71
CA ARG A 418 -16.18 -19.92 -14.48
C ARG A 418 -16.97 -20.14 -15.75
N LYS A 419 -16.38 -19.82 -16.92
CA LYS A 419 -17.05 -19.90 -18.23
C LYS A 419 -18.42 -19.19 -18.22
N ILE A 420 -18.45 -17.98 -17.63
CA ILE A 420 -19.69 -17.19 -17.54
C ILE A 420 -19.95 -16.55 -18.90
N GLU A 421 -21.04 -16.92 -19.52
CA GLU A 421 -21.44 -16.37 -20.82
C GLU A 421 -21.98 -14.93 -20.68
N PRO A 422 -21.71 -14.07 -21.69
CA PRO A 422 -22.28 -12.72 -21.75
C PRO A 422 -23.80 -12.72 -21.62
N TRP A 423 -24.33 -11.66 -20.98
CA TRP A 423 -25.77 -11.44 -20.77
C TRP A 423 -26.46 -12.42 -19.81
N THR A 424 -25.75 -13.35 -19.19
CA THR A 424 -26.29 -14.14 -18.08
C THR A 424 -26.47 -13.28 -16.83
N ARG A 425 -27.33 -13.70 -15.91
CA ARG A 425 -27.57 -12.97 -14.64
C ARG A 425 -26.27 -12.67 -13.88
N ASN A 426 -25.37 -13.64 -13.77
CA ASN A 426 -24.11 -13.48 -13.07
C ASN A 426 -23.19 -12.50 -13.80
N TRP A 427 -23.15 -12.52 -15.13
CA TRP A 427 -22.39 -11.57 -15.92
C TRP A 427 -22.91 -10.13 -15.72
N ILE A 428 -24.24 -9.93 -15.81
CA ILE A 428 -24.86 -8.61 -15.63
C ILE A 428 -24.54 -8.05 -14.23
N ILE A 429 -24.67 -8.85 -13.16
CA ILE A 429 -24.38 -8.42 -11.78
C ILE A 429 -22.92 -7.97 -11.65
N LEU A 430 -21.97 -8.80 -12.07
CA LEU A 430 -20.55 -8.49 -11.92
C LEU A 430 -20.10 -7.36 -12.85
N GLN A 431 -20.67 -7.25 -14.04
CA GLN A 431 -20.36 -6.15 -14.95
C GLN A 431 -20.93 -4.81 -14.45
N SER A 432 -22.16 -4.82 -13.92
CA SER A 432 -22.76 -3.64 -13.27
C SER A 432 -21.96 -3.20 -12.04
N PHE A 433 -21.53 -4.15 -11.22
CA PHE A 433 -20.64 -3.89 -10.10
C PHE A 433 -19.31 -3.24 -10.56
N SER A 434 -18.68 -3.81 -11.60
CA SER A 434 -17.44 -3.25 -12.17
C SER A 434 -17.66 -1.84 -12.74
N PHE A 435 -18.77 -1.60 -13.43
CA PHE A 435 -19.10 -0.29 -13.97
C PHE A 435 -19.33 0.76 -12.88
N PHE A 436 -20.05 0.41 -11.81
CA PHE A 436 -20.24 1.31 -10.67
C PHE A 436 -18.89 1.69 -10.03
N CYS A 437 -18.00 0.72 -9.83
CA CYS A 437 -16.67 0.99 -9.28
C CYS A 437 -15.79 1.82 -10.23
N LEU A 438 -15.96 1.69 -11.54
CA LEU A 438 -15.31 2.57 -12.53
C LEU A 438 -15.75 4.02 -12.34
N LEU A 439 -17.05 4.26 -12.19
CA LEU A 439 -17.56 5.63 -11.96
C LEU A 439 -16.98 6.23 -10.68
N VAL A 440 -16.91 5.46 -9.59
CA VAL A 440 -16.29 5.90 -8.34
C VAL A 440 -14.81 6.23 -8.55
N SER A 441 -14.05 5.38 -9.26
CA SER A 441 -12.64 5.65 -9.59
C SER A 441 -12.46 6.93 -10.41
N LEU A 442 -13.31 7.16 -11.41
CA LEU A 442 -13.21 8.36 -12.26
C LEU A 442 -13.52 9.63 -11.46
N ILE A 443 -14.55 9.62 -10.62
CA ILE A 443 -14.89 10.74 -9.75
C ILE A 443 -13.75 11.02 -8.78
N ALA A 444 -13.21 9.98 -8.12
CA ALA A 444 -12.08 10.10 -7.21
C ALA A 444 -10.82 10.61 -7.91
N LEU A 445 -10.57 10.17 -9.15
CA LEU A 445 -9.43 10.61 -9.95
C LEU A 445 -9.50 12.12 -10.24
N VAL A 446 -10.66 12.59 -10.73
CA VAL A 446 -10.86 14.01 -11.03
C VAL A 446 -10.70 14.87 -9.77
N GLY A 447 -11.28 14.44 -8.63
CA GLY A 447 -11.16 15.18 -7.37
C GLY A 447 -9.72 15.20 -6.82
N SER A 448 -8.97 14.11 -6.97
CA SER A 448 -7.56 14.06 -6.52
C SER A 448 -6.64 14.92 -7.40
N VAL A 449 -6.87 14.93 -8.71
CA VAL A 449 -6.12 15.79 -9.65
C VAL A 449 -6.43 17.26 -9.40
N GLU A 450 -7.71 17.62 -9.21
CA GLU A 450 -8.11 18.99 -8.87
C GLU A 450 -7.47 19.42 -7.55
N GLY A 451 -7.54 18.57 -6.52
CA GLY A 451 -6.92 18.86 -5.23
C GLY A 451 -5.40 19.09 -5.34
N LEU A 452 -4.71 18.33 -6.18
CA LEU A 452 -3.26 18.48 -6.42
C LEU A 452 -2.94 19.79 -7.14
N ILE A 453 -3.75 20.19 -8.12
CA ILE A 453 -3.60 21.46 -8.85
C ILE A 453 -3.88 22.63 -7.93
N SER A 454 -4.98 22.58 -7.17
CA SER A 454 -5.39 23.64 -6.24
C SER A 454 -4.34 23.91 -5.16
N GLU A 455 -3.77 22.86 -4.55
CA GLU A 455 -2.69 22.98 -3.56
C GLU A 455 -1.38 23.52 -4.17
N ARG A 456 -1.13 23.25 -5.46
CA ARG A 456 0.06 23.76 -6.15
C ARG A 456 -0.04 25.26 -6.49
N LEU A 457 -1.27 25.77 -6.69
CA LEU A 457 -1.52 27.16 -7.08
C LEU A 457 -1.77 28.07 -5.87
N SER A 458 -2.06 27.53 -4.70
CA SER A 458 -2.20 28.25 -3.43
C SER A 458 -0.85 28.52 -2.79
#